data_236840fd6a9ab0bbf0602839a2ff026e
#
_entry.id   236840fd6a9ab0bbf0602839a2ff026e
#
_cell.length_a   1.000
_cell.length_b   1.000
_cell.length_c   1.000
_cell.angle_alpha   90.00
_cell.angle_beta   90.00
_cell.angle_gamma   90.00
#
_symmetry.space_group_name_H-M   'P 1'
#
loop_
_entity.id
_entity.type
_entity.pdbx_description
1 polymer ?
#
loop_
_entity_poly.entity_id
_entity_poly.type
_entity_poly.pdbx_seq_one_letter_code
_entity_poly.pdbx_strand_id
1 'polypeptide(L)'
;IGGVAKLTDDTSTISVGTFNVRRMDEYDWLEGEKTSNDILTWLSSTSLDIMCFQEMPVEMKGEVSKSLDGATVKYASNRAGTAIATKLKIVDFKPWIFEDENFARGLVLDVISPKSNDTIRVYNVHLQSVGLVGGDYDAVRSGPDTEQSKKLWSRLSSAFSRRSAQAKVLRTSIDSSPYPVILCGDFNDTPVSFALSTLRSGSPELFDAFALAGAGLGSTYVGDIAGLRIDYMMSSSSLEVVSFETHEIELSDHRPISAVFISNR
;
A
#
# COMPACT_ATOMS: atom_id res chain seq x y z
N ILE A 1 20.64 2.61 16.92
CA ILE A 1 21.66 2.38 15.87
C ILE A 1 21.50 0.91 15.47
N GLY A 2 20.55 0.64 14.58
CA GLY A 2 20.32 -0.68 14.01
C GLY A 2 21.45 -1.00 13.03
N GLY A 3 22.16 -2.11 13.26
CA GLY A 3 23.17 -2.61 12.34
C GLY A 3 22.45 -3.10 11.06
N VAL A 4 22.85 -2.59 9.91
CA VAL A 4 22.43 -3.13 8.62
C VAL A 4 22.91 -4.58 8.55
N ALA A 5 21.97 -5.54 8.41
CA ALA A 5 22.31 -6.94 8.23
C ALA A 5 23.20 -7.07 6.98
N LYS A 6 24.36 -7.74 7.13
CA LYS A 6 25.21 -8.04 5.98
C LYS A 6 24.51 -9.07 5.11
N LEU A 7 24.06 -8.63 3.93
CA LEU A 7 23.56 -9.54 2.89
C LEU A 7 24.71 -10.49 2.48
N THR A 8 24.51 -11.77 2.63
CA THR A 8 25.35 -12.82 2.02
C THR A 8 24.64 -13.36 0.79
N ASP A 9 25.35 -13.98 -0.16
CA ASP A 9 24.76 -14.55 -1.38
C ASP A 9 23.69 -15.62 -1.11
N ASP A 10 23.67 -16.20 0.09
CA ASP A 10 22.68 -17.19 0.55
C ASP A 10 21.45 -16.57 1.23
N THR A 11 21.43 -15.26 1.46
CA THR A 11 20.32 -14.63 2.18
C THR A 11 19.06 -14.60 1.30
N SER A 12 17.97 -15.20 1.80
CA SER A 12 16.68 -15.15 1.12
C SER A 12 16.02 -13.79 1.34
N THR A 13 16.09 -12.93 0.35
CA THR A 13 15.43 -11.63 0.37
C THR A 13 14.14 -11.66 -0.44
N ILE A 14 13.17 -10.85 -0.04
CA ILE A 14 11.97 -10.53 -0.81
C ILE A 14 11.81 -9.02 -0.90
N SER A 15 11.64 -8.52 -2.12
CA SER A 15 11.45 -7.10 -2.42
C SER A 15 9.99 -6.83 -2.76
N VAL A 16 9.40 -5.85 -2.07
CA VAL A 16 7.97 -5.51 -2.21
C VAL A 16 7.84 -4.02 -2.45
N GLY A 17 7.01 -3.65 -3.42
CA GLY A 17 6.60 -2.27 -3.66
C GLY A 17 5.10 -2.09 -3.46
N THR A 18 4.67 -0.86 -3.18
CA THR A 18 3.26 -0.47 -3.22
C THR A 18 3.09 0.91 -3.82
N PHE A 19 2.03 1.08 -4.62
CA PHE A 19 1.77 2.31 -5.36
C PHE A 19 0.27 2.49 -5.63
N ASN A 20 -0.33 3.56 -5.11
CA ASN A 20 -1.62 4.02 -5.57
C ASN A 20 -1.42 4.76 -6.89
N VAL A 21 -1.87 4.15 -7.99
CA VAL A 21 -1.64 4.66 -9.36
C VAL A 21 -2.74 5.62 -9.83
N ARG A 22 -3.68 6.00 -8.96
CA ARG A 22 -4.78 6.92 -9.28
C ARG A 22 -5.39 6.65 -10.66
N ARG A 23 -5.80 5.39 -10.89
CA ARG A 23 -6.38 4.91 -12.15
C ARG A 23 -5.49 5.13 -13.38
N MET A 24 -4.16 5.14 -13.19
CA MET A 24 -3.18 5.40 -14.26
C MET A 24 -3.38 6.76 -14.94
N ASP A 25 -3.77 7.75 -14.13
CA ASP A 25 -4.07 9.13 -14.55
C ASP A 25 -5.29 9.28 -15.48
N GLU A 26 -6.29 8.40 -15.35
CA GLU A 26 -7.55 8.49 -16.13
C GLU A 26 -8.23 9.88 -16.02
N TYR A 27 -7.90 10.65 -14.97
CA TYR A 27 -8.51 11.96 -14.70
C TYR A 27 -7.62 13.14 -15.10
N ASP A 28 -6.56 12.92 -15.88
CA ASP A 28 -5.63 13.97 -16.35
C ASP A 28 -5.13 14.87 -15.19
N TRP A 29 -4.77 14.27 -14.06
CA TRP A 29 -4.28 15.02 -12.89
C TRP A 29 -2.91 15.65 -13.15
N LEU A 30 -2.08 14.96 -13.92
CA LEU A 30 -0.78 15.48 -14.35
C LEU A 30 -0.95 16.15 -15.73
N GLU A 31 -0.35 17.33 -15.88
CA GLU A 31 -0.29 17.99 -17.19
C GLU A 31 0.63 17.19 -18.13
N GLY A 32 0.06 16.57 -19.18
CA GLY A 32 0.84 15.85 -20.20
C GLY A 32 0.17 14.56 -20.71
N GLU A 33 0.49 14.16 -21.94
CA GLU A 33 -0.23 13.10 -22.66
C GLU A 33 0.21 11.65 -22.30
N LYS A 34 1.04 11.39 -21.24
CA LYS A 34 1.78 10.11 -21.17
C LYS A 34 1.88 9.43 -19.82
N THR A 35 1.16 9.87 -18.81
CA THR A 35 1.36 9.38 -17.43
C THR A 35 1.27 7.86 -17.28
N SER A 36 0.32 7.20 -17.93
CA SER A 36 0.22 5.74 -17.90
C SER A 36 1.46 5.05 -18.49
N ASN A 37 1.99 5.56 -19.61
CA ASN A 37 3.22 5.05 -20.22
C ASN A 37 4.45 5.30 -19.32
N ASP A 38 4.50 6.43 -18.63
CA ASP A 38 5.59 6.77 -17.73
C ASP A 38 5.56 5.86 -16.49
N ILE A 39 4.37 5.56 -15.96
CA ILE A 39 4.20 4.54 -14.90
C ILE A 39 4.70 3.18 -15.37
N LEU A 40 4.30 2.72 -16.57
CA LEU A 40 4.75 1.45 -17.13
C LEU A 40 6.26 1.42 -17.36
N THR A 41 6.85 2.53 -17.79
CA THR A 41 8.30 2.68 -17.97
C THR A 41 9.02 2.60 -16.62
N TRP A 42 8.52 3.30 -15.61
CA TRP A 42 9.05 3.20 -14.26
C TRP A 42 8.97 1.77 -13.73
N LEU A 43 7.82 1.10 -13.87
CA LEU A 43 7.64 -0.30 -13.47
C LEU A 43 8.69 -1.21 -14.13
N SER A 44 8.98 -0.99 -15.43
CA SER A 44 10.00 -1.76 -16.16
C SER A 44 11.43 -1.55 -15.65
N SER A 45 11.68 -0.43 -14.98
CA SER A 45 12.98 -0.14 -14.35
C SER A 45 13.13 -0.75 -12.95
N THR A 46 12.03 -1.25 -12.36
CA THR A 46 12.06 -1.88 -11.05
C THR A 46 12.40 -3.38 -11.16
N SER A 47 13.06 -3.91 -10.15
CA SER A 47 13.37 -5.34 -10.03
C SER A 47 12.69 -5.98 -8.82
N LEU A 48 11.49 -5.52 -8.48
CA LEU A 48 10.75 -5.99 -7.33
C LEU A 48 10.12 -7.38 -7.57
N ASP A 49 10.11 -8.21 -6.54
CA ASP A 49 9.48 -9.55 -6.57
C ASP A 49 7.95 -9.44 -6.54
N ILE A 50 7.45 -8.44 -5.81
CA ILE A 50 6.02 -8.17 -5.65
C ILE A 50 5.76 -6.67 -5.81
N MET A 51 4.75 -6.32 -6.59
CA MET A 51 4.24 -4.96 -6.70
C MET A 51 2.75 -4.93 -6.38
N CYS A 52 2.39 -4.18 -5.36
CA CYS A 52 1.02 -3.95 -4.89
C CYS A 52 0.50 -2.63 -5.45
N PHE A 53 -0.71 -2.64 -5.97
CA PHE A 53 -1.32 -1.45 -6.56
C PHE A 53 -2.64 -1.14 -5.87
N GLN A 54 -2.96 0.16 -5.75
CA GLN A 54 -4.28 0.66 -5.43
C GLN A 54 -4.80 1.48 -6.61
N GLU A 55 -6.09 1.52 -6.79
CA GLU A 55 -6.79 2.17 -7.90
C GLU A 55 -6.33 1.70 -9.30
N MET A 56 -5.83 0.48 -9.42
CA MET A 56 -5.35 -0.09 -10.68
C MET A 56 -6.53 -0.47 -11.60
N PRO A 57 -6.61 0.04 -12.83
CA PRO A 57 -7.59 -0.38 -13.82
C PRO A 57 -7.34 -1.82 -14.28
N VAL A 58 -8.41 -2.63 -14.43
CA VAL A 58 -8.27 -4.06 -14.80
C VAL A 58 -7.81 -4.26 -16.24
N GLU A 59 -8.11 -3.32 -17.11
CA GLU A 59 -7.69 -3.28 -18.52
C GLU A 59 -6.17 -3.19 -18.67
N MET A 60 -5.47 -2.60 -17.70
CA MET A 60 -4.01 -2.46 -17.71
C MET A 60 -3.25 -3.74 -17.36
N LYS A 61 -3.97 -4.84 -17.08
CA LYS A 61 -3.39 -6.11 -16.64
C LYS A 61 -2.27 -6.62 -17.57
N GLY A 62 -2.49 -6.58 -18.89
CA GLY A 62 -1.54 -7.10 -19.87
C GLY A 62 -0.27 -6.24 -19.95
N GLU A 63 -0.42 -4.93 -19.91
CA GLU A 63 0.69 -3.97 -19.99
C GLU A 63 1.52 -3.96 -18.71
N VAL A 64 0.89 -4.01 -17.55
CA VAL A 64 1.57 -4.16 -16.26
C VAL A 64 2.33 -5.49 -16.18
N SER A 65 1.71 -6.60 -16.59
CA SER A 65 2.39 -7.90 -16.65
C SER A 65 3.64 -7.83 -17.55
N LYS A 66 3.52 -7.21 -18.73
CA LYS A 66 4.65 -7.05 -19.67
C LYS A 66 5.75 -6.15 -19.08
N SER A 67 5.40 -5.03 -18.46
CA SER A 67 6.35 -4.11 -17.84
C SER A 67 7.12 -4.73 -16.67
N LEU A 68 6.53 -5.75 -16.02
CA LEU A 68 7.15 -6.50 -14.92
C LEU A 68 7.62 -7.90 -15.36
N ASP A 69 8.21 -8.01 -16.54
CA ASP A 69 8.82 -9.24 -17.11
C ASP A 69 7.89 -10.47 -17.06
N GLY A 70 6.64 -10.30 -17.41
CA GLY A 70 5.65 -11.37 -17.43
C GLY A 70 5.07 -11.75 -16.07
N ALA A 71 5.16 -10.87 -15.07
CA ALA A 71 4.58 -11.11 -13.75
C ALA A 71 3.09 -11.49 -13.83
N THR A 72 2.68 -12.40 -12.98
CA THR A 72 1.27 -12.74 -12.79
C THR A 72 0.56 -11.62 -12.05
N VAL A 73 -0.50 -11.04 -12.63
CA VAL A 73 -1.29 -9.98 -12.01
C VAL A 73 -2.62 -10.54 -11.51
N LYS A 74 -2.92 -10.35 -10.23
CA LYS A 74 -4.17 -10.69 -9.57
C LYS A 74 -4.90 -9.44 -9.13
N TYR A 75 -6.20 -9.40 -9.36
CA TYR A 75 -7.10 -8.30 -8.97
C TYR A 75 -8.07 -8.76 -7.89
N ALA A 76 -8.41 -7.86 -6.98
CA ALA A 76 -9.41 -8.11 -5.96
C ALA A 76 -10.85 -8.18 -6.52
N SER A 77 -11.10 -7.55 -7.67
CA SER A 77 -12.40 -7.52 -8.33
C SER A 77 -12.24 -7.36 -9.85
N ASN A 78 -13.36 -7.42 -10.58
CA ASN A 78 -13.40 -7.12 -12.02
C ASN A 78 -13.51 -5.60 -12.33
N ARG A 79 -13.25 -4.76 -11.36
CA ARG A 79 -13.24 -3.30 -11.48
C ARG A 79 -11.90 -2.77 -11.06
N ALA A 80 -11.61 -1.50 -11.40
CA ALA A 80 -10.44 -0.82 -10.86
C ALA A 80 -10.42 -0.90 -9.33
N GLY A 81 -9.24 -1.16 -8.77
CA GLY A 81 -9.09 -1.35 -7.33
C GLY A 81 -7.71 -1.86 -6.95
N THR A 82 -7.66 -2.72 -5.94
CA THR A 82 -6.39 -3.32 -5.52
C THR A 82 -5.98 -4.46 -6.44
N ALA A 83 -4.69 -4.47 -6.80
CA ALA A 83 -4.07 -5.53 -7.59
C ALA A 83 -2.67 -5.86 -7.04
N ILE A 84 -2.21 -7.08 -7.27
CA ILE A 84 -0.83 -7.50 -6.96
C ILE A 84 -0.25 -8.16 -8.20
N ALA A 85 0.95 -7.72 -8.59
CA ALA A 85 1.77 -8.35 -9.61
C ALA A 85 2.97 -9.03 -8.94
N THR A 86 3.27 -10.27 -9.35
CA THR A 86 4.43 -11.00 -8.83
C THR A 86 4.97 -12.03 -9.82
N LYS A 87 6.27 -12.26 -9.78
CA LYS A 87 6.96 -13.36 -10.46
C LYS A 87 7.10 -14.59 -9.56
N LEU A 88 6.79 -14.48 -8.29
CA LEU A 88 6.87 -15.57 -7.33
C LEU A 88 5.73 -16.58 -7.53
N LYS A 89 5.98 -17.82 -7.09
CA LYS A 89 4.95 -18.85 -7.11
C LYS A 89 3.83 -18.51 -6.15
N ILE A 90 2.62 -18.33 -6.69
CA ILE A 90 1.40 -18.07 -5.90
C ILE A 90 0.89 -19.40 -5.35
N VAL A 91 0.65 -19.44 -4.03
CA VAL A 91 0.03 -20.56 -3.31
C VAL A 91 -1.48 -20.38 -3.26
N ASP A 92 -1.92 -19.17 -2.85
CA ASP A 92 -3.33 -18.82 -2.71
C ASP A 92 -3.51 -17.31 -2.88
N PHE A 93 -4.71 -16.89 -3.24
CA PHE A 93 -5.09 -15.48 -3.22
C PHE A 93 -6.59 -15.32 -2.97
N LYS A 94 -6.97 -14.26 -2.27
CA LYS A 94 -8.37 -13.94 -2.03
C LYS A 94 -8.59 -12.44 -1.93
N PRO A 95 -9.72 -11.93 -2.45
CA PRO A 95 -10.15 -10.56 -2.17
C PRO A 95 -10.41 -10.39 -0.67
N TRP A 96 -10.05 -9.24 -0.14
CA TRP A 96 -10.43 -8.83 1.20
C TRP A 96 -11.60 -7.85 1.11
N ILE A 97 -12.76 -8.28 1.58
CA ILE A 97 -14.01 -7.54 1.52
C ILE A 97 -14.41 -7.20 2.95
N PHE A 98 -14.77 -5.95 3.18
CA PHE A 98 -15.34 -5.51 4.43
C PHE A 98 -16.87 -5.79 4.41
N GLU A 99 -17.43 -6.29 5.52
CA GLU A 99 -18.79 -6.85 5.55
C GLU A 99 -19.90 -5.90 5.06
N ASP A 100 -19.74 -4.59 5.29
CA ASP A 100 -20.71 -3.57 4.88
C ASP A 100 -20.47 -3.02 3.47
N GLU A 101 -19.53 -3.60 2.71
CA GLU A 101 -19.12 -3.08 1.41
C GLU A 101 -19.33 -4.12 0.30
N ASN A 102 -19.88 -3.66 -0.83
CA ASN A 102 -20.10 -4.50 -2.01
C ASN A 102 -18.86 -4.64 -2.92
N PHE A 103 -17.68 -4.20 -2.45
CA PHE A 103 -16.43 -4.24 -3.22
C PHE A 103 -15.24 -4.55 -2.31
N ALA A 104 -14.20 -5.13 -2.91
CA ALA A 104 -13.01 -5.48 -2.17
C ALA A 104 -12.14 -4.24 -1.87
N ARG A 105 -11.75 -4.11 -0.61
CA ARG A 105 -10.81 -3.07 -0.13
C ARG A 105 -9.37 -3.56 -0.12
N GLY A 106 -9.14 -4.78 -0.51
CA GLY A 106 -7.80 -5.32 -0.54
C GLY A 106 -7.72 -6.67 -1.24
N LEU A 107 -6.50 -7.15 -1.31
CA LEU A 107 -6.16 -8.46 -1.85
C LEU A 107 -5.14 -9.11 -0.91
N VAL A 108 -5.40 -10.35 -0.54
CA VAL A 108 -4.46 -11.19 0.22
C VAL A 108 -3.85 -12.19 -0.73
N LEU A 109 -2.53 -12.29 -0.71
CA LEU A 109 -1.75 -13.18 -1.58
C LEU A 109 -0.77 -13.99 -0.74
N ASP A 110 -0.76 -15.30 -0.90
CA ASP A 110 0.23 -16.20 -0.34
C ASP A 110 1.23 -16.60 -1.45
N VAL A 111 2.51 -16.34 -1.22
CA VAL A 111 3.58 -16.63 -2.16
C VAL A 111 4.70 -17.43 -1.51
N ILE A 112 5.43 -18.19 -2.33
CA ILE A 112 6.67 -18.86 -1.91
C ILE A 112 7.80 -17.85 -1.98
N SER A 113 8.48 -17.65 -0.87
CA SER A 113 9.69 -16.81 -0.78
C SER A 113 10.80 -17.36 -1.67
N PRO A 114 11.55 -16.50 -2.37
CA PRO A 114 12.75 -16.94 -3.09
C PRO A 114 13.72 -17.65 -2.12
N LYS A 115 14.35 -18.74 -2.56
CA LYS A 115 15.40 -19.48 -1.84
C LYS A 115 14.95 -20.23 -0.56
N SER A 116 14.18 -19.65 0.36
CA SER A 116 13.78 -20.32 1.63
C SER A 116 12.66 -21.34 1.45
N ASN A 117 11.89 -21.24 0.36
CA ASN A 117 10.69 -22.04 0.11
C ASN A 117 9.58 -21.88 1.17
N ASP A 118 9.69 -20.89 2.05
CA ASP A 118 8.66 -20.53 3.02
C ASP A 118 7.50 -19.77 2.35
N THR A 119 6.30 -19.95 2.88
CA THR A 119 5.16 -19.15 2.44
C THR A 119 5.13 -17.83 3.21
N ILE A 120 4.95 -16.73 2.49
CA ILE A 120 4.75 -15.37 3.02
C ILE A 120 3.37 -14.89 2.58
N ARG A 121 2.63 -14.28 3.50
CA ARG A 121 1.33 -13.67 3.24
C ARG A 121 1.46 -12.17 3.06
N VAL A 122 1.01 -11.68 1.91
CA VAL A 122 1.02 -10.26 1.56
C VAL A 122 -0.42 -9.74 1.55
N TYR A 123 -0.68 -8.72 2.34
CA TYR A 123 -1.91 -7.93 2.33
C TYR A 123 -1.66 -6.64 1.58
N ASN A 124 -2.39 -6.43 0.50
CA ASN A 124 -2.48 -5.15 -0.20
C ASN A 124 -3.83 -4.52 0.10
N VAL A 125 -3.86 -3.35 0.72
CA VAL A 125 -5.10 -2.69 1.15
C VAL A 125 -5.22 -1.28 0.59
N HIS A 126 -6.48 -0.85 0.41
CA HIS A 126 -6.85 0.54 0.16
C HIS A 126 -7.99 0.89 1.10
N LEU A 127 -7.67 1.49 2.25
CA LEU A 127 -8.66 1.81 3.27
C LEU A 127 -9.52 3.02 2.87
N GLN A 128 -10.58 3.27 3.63
CA GLN A 128 -11.55 4.32 3.32
C GLN A 128 -10.90 5.69 3.18
N SER A 129 -11.01 6.27 1.98
CA SER A 129 -10.63 7.67 1.73
C SER A 129 -11.65 8.64 2.33
N VAL A 130 -11.18 9.83 2.67
CA VAL A 130 -12.06 10.99 3.00
C VAL A 130 -12.71 11.54 1.74
N GLY A 131 -12.08 11.37 0.57
CA GLY A 131 -12.52 11.95 -0.70
C GLY A 131 -12.52 13.48 -0.63
N LEU A 132 -11.39 14.08 -0.24
CA LEU A 132 -11.24 15.53 -0.22
C LEU A 132 -11.30 16.08 -1.66
N VAL A 133 -11.97 17.22 -1.82
CA VAL A 133 -12.06 17.96 -3.09
C VAL A 133 -11.58 19.39 -2.87
N GLY A 134 -11.14 20.10 -3.92
CA GLY A 134 -10.48 21.40 -3.83
C GLY A 134 -11.16 22.44 -2.93
N GLY A 135 -12.49 22.48 -2.85
CA GLY A 135 -13.22 23.38 -1.96
C GLY A 135 -13.15 23.02 -0.45
N ASP A 136 -12.71 21.80 -0.10
CA ASP A 136 -12.60 21.38 1.30
C ASP A 136 -11.44 22.08 2.02
N TYR A 137 -10.39 22.44 1.30
CA TYR A 137 -9.25 23.20 1.83
C TYR A 137 -9.63 24.62 2.20
N ASP A 138 -10.51 25.26 1.42
CA ASP A 138 -11.07 26.58 1.74
C ASP A 138 -11.97 26.50 2.97
N ALA A 139 -12.70 25.40 3.15
CA ALA A 139 -13.51 25.16 4.35
C ALA A 139 -12.66 25.07 5.62
N VAL A 140 -11.49 24.42 5.54
CA VAL A 140 -10.53 24.37 6.67
C VAL A 140 -10.01 25.78 7.04
N ARG A 141 -9.73 26.60 6.04
CA ARG A 141 -9.23 27.97 6.22
C ARG A 141 -10.30 28.94 6.74
N SER A 142 -11.56 28.71 6.36
CA SER A 142 -12.69 29.60 6.68
C SER A 142 -13.22 29.46 8.11
N GLY A 143 -12.68 28.50 8.90
CA GLY A 143 -13.06 28.26 10.29
C GLY A 143 -14.22 27.26 10.46
N PRO A 144 -14.50 26.82 11.72
CA PRO A 144 -15.33 25.64 11.99
C PRO A 144 -16.85 25.86 11.85
N ASP A 145 -17.30 27.09 11.73
CA ASP A 145 -18.73 27.42 11.87
C ASP A 145 -19.52 27.46 10.54
N THR A 146 -18.85 27.26 9.39
CA THR A 146 -19.53 27.26 8.11
C THR A 146 -20.21 25.91 7.82
N GLU A 147 -21.30 25.90 7.05
CA GLU A 147 -21.97 24.65 6.62
C GLU A 147 -21.01 23.72 5.85
N GLN A 148 -20.07 24.30 5.11
CA GLN A 148 -19.06 23.55 4.36
C GLN A 148 -18.06 22.85 5.32
N SER A 149 -17.61 23.56 6.37
CA SER A 149 -16.76 23.00 7.41
C SER A 149 -17.47 21.87 8.18
N LYS A 150 -18.74 22.02 8.53
CA LYS A 150 -19.54 20.98 9.19
C LYS A 150 -19.68 19.72 8.32
N LYS A 151 -19.91 19.87 7.01
CA LYS A 151 -19.95 18.75 6.06
C LYS A 151 -18.61 18.05 5.99
N LEU A 152 -17.51 18.80 5.91
CA LEU A 152 -16.16 18.24 5.91
C LEU A 152 -15.86 17.46 7.19
N TRP A 153 -16.17 18.02 8.36
CA TRP A 153 -16.02 17.33 9.65
C TRP A 153 -16.83 16.04 9.74
N SER A 154 -18.06 16.04 9.21
CA SER A 154 -18.88 14.83 9.12
C SER A 154 -18.24 13.74 8.25
N ARG A 155 -17.69 14.13 7.09
CA ARG A 155 -16.97 13.20 6.19
C ARG A 155 -15.71 12.66 6.83
N LEU A 156 -14.89 13.51 7.46
CA LEU A 156 -13.70 13.11 8.19
C LEU A 156 -14.03 12.11 9.30
N SER A 157 -15.01 12.44 10.15
CA SER A 157 -15.46 11.57 11.24
C SER A 157 -15.96 10.21 10.73
N SER A 158 -16.75 10.21 9.67
CA SER A 158 -17.22 8.98 9.02
C SER A 158 -16.06 8.13 8.47
N ALA A 159 -15.10 8.76 7.78
CA ALA A 159 -13.94 8.07 7.24
C ALA A 159 -13.06 7.48 8.36
N PHE A 160 -12.80 8.22 9.43
CA PHE A 160 -12.05 7.72 10.60
C PHE A 160 -12.75 6.52 11.25
N SER A 161 -14.08 6.60 11.45
CA SER A 161 -14.85 5.49 12.01
C SER A 161 -14.78 4.24 11.13
N ARG A 162 -14.92 4.39 9.81
CA ARG A 162 -14.81 3.29 8.86
C ARG A 162 -13.41 2.69 8.85
N ARG A 163 -12.35 3.48 8.76
CA ARG A 163 -10.97 2.97 8.82
C ARG A 163 -10.68 2.23 10.11
N SER A 164 -11.19 2.73 11.24
CA SER A 164 -11.06 2.05 12.54
C SER A 164 -11.73 0.67 12.54
N ALA A 165 -12.90 0.54 11.94
CA ALA A 165 -13.60 -0.74 11.79
C ALA A 165 -12.85 -1.66 10.81
N GLN A 166 -12.43 -1.14 9.66
CA GLN A 166 -11.63 -1.87 8.67
C GLN A 166 -10.32 -2.39 9.27
N ALA A 167 -9.61 -1.56 10.06
CA ALA A 167 -8.37 -1.95 10.72
C ALA A 167 -8.58 -3.11 11.73
N LYS A 168 -9.69 -3.12 12.49
CA LYS A 168 -10.01 -4.21 13.42
C LYS A 168 -10.25 -5.52 12.69
N VAL A 169 -11.04 -5.51 11.62
CA VAL A 169 -11.31 -6.72 10.81
C VAL A 169 -10.03 -7.23 10.15
N LEU A 170 -9.24 -6.32 9.59
CA LEU A 170 -7.94 -6.66 9.00
C LEU A 170 -6.99 -7.24 10.04
N ARG A 171 -6.94 -6.67 11.25
CA ARG A 171 -6.11 -7.18 12.36
C ARG A 171 -6.50 -8.61 12.73
N THR A 172 -7.81 -8.91 12.85
CA THR A 172 -8.28 -10.27 13.10
C THR A 172 -7.82 -11.26 12.03
N SER A 173 -7.83 -10.85 10.76
CA SER A 173 -7.30 -11.68 9.66
C SER A 173 -5.79 -11.90 9.77
N ILE A 174 -5.04 -10.88 10.17
CA ILE A 174 -3.58 -10.96 10.37
C ILE A 174 -3.26 -11.85 11.58
N ASP A 175 -3.98 -11.71 12.70
CA ASP A 175 -3.80 -12.53 13.91
C ASP A 175 -3.98 -14.03 13.61
N SER A 176 -4.82 -14.36 12.66
CA SER A 176 -5.07 -15.74 12.24
C SER A 176 -4.12 -16.25 11.14
N SER A 177 -3.15 -15.45 10.71
CA SER A 177 -2.24 -15.84 9.63
C SER A 177 -1.28 -16.95 10.09
N PRO A 178 -1.21 -18.09 9.39
CA PRO A 178 -0.22 -19.12 9.71
C PRO A 178 1.19 -18.80 9.17
N TYR A 179 1.33 -17.68 8.42
CA TYR A 179 2.53 -17.30 7.72
C TYR A 179 3.06 -15.95 8.21
N PRO A 180 4.36 -15.67 8.04
CA PRO A 180 4.90 -14.31 8.12
C PRO A 180 4.09 -13.35 7.26
N VAL A 181 3.86 -12.13 7.77
CA VAL A 181 2.97 -11.15 7.14
C VAL A 181 3.74 -9.94 6.66
N ILE A 182 3.44 -9.52 5.43
CA ILE A 182 3.71 -8.18 4.91
C ILE A 182 2.34 -7.52 4.67
N LEU A 183 2.14 -6.35 5.25
CA LEU A 183 0.94 -5.53 5.06
C LEU A 183 1.36 -4.22 4.42
N CYS A 184 0.82 -3.90 3.24
CA CYS A 184 1.13 -2.67 2.53
C CYS A 184 -0.10 -2.08 1.83
N GLY A 185 0.03 -0.85 1.36
CA GLY A 185 -0.99 -0.17 0.57
C GLY A 185 -1.23 1.27 1.01
N ASP A 186 -2.34 1.81 0.53
CA ASP A 186 -2.85 3.12 0.90
C ASP A 186 -3.84 2.99 2.08
N PHE A 187 -3.43 3.49 3.21
CA PHE A 187 -4.23 3.46 4.44
C PHE A 187 -5.11 4.70 4.60
N ASN A 188 -4.91 5.72 3.78
CA ASN A 188 -5.63 7.00 3.85
C ASN A 188 -5.62 7.63 5.25
N ASP A 189 -4.60 7.34 6.06
CA ASP A 189 -4.50 7.77 7.45
C ASP A 189 -3.06 8.09 7.86
N THR A 190 -2.89 8.87 8.90
CA THR A 190 -1.57 9.32 9.38
C THR A 190 -0.95 8.33 10.37
N PRO A 191 0.39 8.40 10.63
CA PRO A 191 1.11 7.44 11.47
C PRO A 191 0.59 7.32 12.91
N VAL A 192 -0.06 8.38 13.41
CA VAL A 192 -0.57 8.46 14.79
C VAL A 192 -2.04 8.05 14.92
N SER A 193 -2.66 7.59 13.83
CA SER A 193 -4.08 7.24 13.82
C SER A 193 -4.38 5.98 14.62
N PHE A 194 -5.65 5.86 15.03
CA PHE A 194 -6.15 4.66 15.69
C PHE A 194 -6.06 3.43 14.78
N ALA A 195 -6.33 3.59 13.48
CA ALA A 195 -6.24 2.48 12.52
C ALA A 195 -4.82 1.91 12.46
N LEU A 196 -3.80 2.76 12.32
CA LEU A 196 -2.39 2.34 12.27
C LEU A 196 -1.94 1.73 13.61
N SER A 197 -2.36 2.32 14.75
CA SER A 197 -2.08 1.76 16.07
C SER A 197 -2.69 0.36 16.23
N THR A 198 -3.94 0.17 15.80
CA THR A 198 -4.62 -1.13 15.84
C THR A 198 -3.90 -2.17 14.99
N LEU A 199 -3.45 -1.81 13.79
CA LEU A 199 -2.77 -2.74 12.87
C LEU A 199 -1.38 -3.13 13.37
N ARG A 200 -0.66 -2.26 14.04
CA ARG A 200 0.66 -2.56 14.62
C ARG A 200 0.57 -3.45 15.84
N SER A 201 -0.44 -3.26 16.68
CA SER A 201 -0.64 -4.07 17.88
C SER A 201 -1.32 -5.40 17.55
N GLY A 202 -0.96 -6.49 18.24
CA GLY A 202 -1.56 -7.80 18.04
C GLY A 202 -0.51 -8.92 17.99
N SER A 203 -0.90 -10.13 17.58
CA SER A 203 -0.01 -11.27 17.43
C SER A 203 -0.20 -11.91 16.04
N PRO A 204 0.75 -11.74 15.11
CA PRO A 204 2.07 -11.10 15.28
C PRO A 204 1.97 -9.56 15.36
N GLU A 205 2.86 -8.94 16.13
CA GLU A 205 3.08 -7.50 16.07
C GLU A 205 3.62 -7.12 14.69
N LEU A 206 3.18 -5.98 14.13
CA LEU A 206 3.66 -5.46 12.85
C LEU A 206 4.50 -4.20 13.06
N PHE A 207 5.65 -4.18 12.41
CA PHE A 207 6.62 -3.11 12.45
C PHE A 207 6.59 -2.30 11.17
N ASP A 208 6.53 -0.98 11.30
CA ASP A 208 6.55 -0.04 10.17
C ASP A 208 7.94 -0.01 9.54
N ALA A 209 8.04 -0.44 8.29
CA ALA A 209 9.31 -0.54 7.57
C ALA A 209 10.00 0.84 7.41
N PHE A 210 9.23 1.93 7.23
CA PHE A 210 9.79 3.27 7.22
C PHE A 210 10.43 3.64 8.57
N ALA A 211 9.81 3.29 9.68
CA ALA A 211 10.34 3.58 11.01
C ALA A 211 11.64 2.81 11.30
N LEU A 212 11.83 1.64 10.66
CA LEU A 212 13.02 0.81 10.85
C LEU A 212 14.17 1.18 9.91
N ALA A 213 13.89 1.49 8.65
CA ALA A 213 14.91 1.64 7.59
C ALA A 213 14.68 2.85 6.68
N GLY A 214 13.64 3.64 6.87
CA GLY A 214 13.35 4.82 6.07
C GLY A 214 14.21 6.01 6.43
N ALA A 215 14.25 7.00 5.54
CA ALA A 215 14.95 8.26 5.74
C ALA A 215 14.06 9.46 5.38
N GLY A 216 14.35 10.62 5.94
CA GLY A 216 13.62 11.86 5.67
C GLY A 216 12.22 11.89 6.30
N LEU A 217 11.28 12.58 5.66
CA LEU A 217 9.90 12.75 6.16
C LEU A 217 8.98 11.59 5.77
N GLY A 218 9.35 10.81 4.74
CA GLY A 218 8.57 9.68 4.24
C GLY A 218 7.21 10.07 3.65
N SER A 219 7.08 11.32 3.17
CA SER A 219 5.84 11.80 2.56
C SER A 219 5.52 10.98 1.32
N THR A 220 4.34 10.38 1.30
CA THR A 220 3.86 9.58 0.15
C THR A 220 2.77 10.29 -0.64
N TYR A 221 2.06 11.25 -0.05
CA TYR A 221 1.05 12.04 -0.74
C TYR A 221 1.62 13.37 -1.25
N VAL A 222 1.45 13.64 -2.54
CA VAL A 222 1.95 14.85 -3.24
C VAL A 222 0.83 15.77 -3.72
N GLY A 223 -0.41 15.52 -3.31
CA GLY A 223 -1.56 16.40 -3.59
C GLY A 223 -1.55 17.68 -2.75
N ASP A 224 -2.74 18.29 -2.60
CA ASP A 224 -2.89 19.64 -2.00
C ASP A 224 -2.38 19.80 -0.56
N ILE A 225 -2.21 18.71 0.20
CA ILE A 225 -1.60 18.71 1.54
C ILE A 225 -0.25 18.01 1.48
N ALA A 226 0.79 18.80 1.24
CA ALA A 226 2.15 18.27 1.20
C ALA A 226 2.58 17.70 2.56
N GLY A 227 3.41 16.65 2.53
CA GLY A 227 4.04 16.10 3.72
C GLY A 227 3.26 14.97 4.41
N LEU A 228 2.13 14.54 3.87
CA LEU A 228 1.39 13.42 4.43
C LEU A 228 2.04 12.08 4.04
N ARG A 229 2.21 11.21 5.02
CA ARG A 229 2.51 9.80 4.83
C ARG A 229 1.25 9.00 5.09
N ILE A 230 0.64 8.47 4.05
CA ILE A 230 -0.61 7.71 4.07
C ILE A 230 -0.50 6.33 3.44
N ASP A 231 0.61 6.07 2.75
CA ASP A 231 0.99 4.74 2.28
C ASP A 231 1.99 4.11 3.25
N TYR A 232 1.83 2.83 3.52
CA TYR A 232 2.65 2.12 4.49
C TYR A 232 3.05 0.75 4.00
N MET A 233 4.15 0.27 4.59
CA MET A 233 4.58 -1.11 4.52
C MET A 233 4.99 -1.57 5.91
N MET A 234 4.40 -2.66 6.38
CA MET A 234 4.63 -3.22 7.70
C MET A 234 4.92 -4.71 7.58
N SER A 235 5.75 -5.24 8.45
CA SER A 235 6.05 -6.67 8.49
C SER A 235 5.96 -7.25 9.91
N SER A 236 5.67 -8.55 10.00
CA SER A 236 5.80 -9.30 11.24
C SER A 236 7.28 -9.47 11.62
N SER A 237 7.57 -9.66 12.90
CA SER A 237 8.94 -9.77 13.46
C SER A 237 9.80 -10.87 12.85
N SER A 238 9.18 -11.86 12.20
CA SER A 238 9.89 -12.93 11.47
C SER A 238 10.47 -12.47 10.13
N LEU A 239 10.17 -11.25 9.69
CA LEU A 239 10.69 -10.62 8.48
C LEU A 239 11.45 -9.35 8.87
N GLU A 240 12.78 -9.42 8.81
CA GLU A 240 13.64 -8.27 9.08
C GLU A 240 13.62 -7.29 7.90
N VAL A 241 13.42 -6.00 8.18
CA VAL A 241 13.48 -4.94 7.18
C VAL A 241 14.94 -4.55 6.91
N VAL A 242 15.41 -4.77 5.70
CA VAL A 242 16.78 -4.45 5.28
C VAL A 242 16.90 -3.03 4.75
N SER A 243 15.93 -2.63 3.94
CA SER A 243 15.88 -1.30 3.34
C SER A 243 14.45 -0.86 3.12
N PHE A 244 14.27 0.45 3.07
CA PHE A 244 13.01 1.10 2.70
C PHE A 244 13.33 2.31 1.84
N GLU A 245 12.54 2.53 0.79
CA GLU A 245 12.67 3.67 -0.10
C GLU A 245 11.30 4.30 -0.39
N THR A 246 11.22 5.62 -0.31
CA THR A 246 10.16 6.42 -0.91
C THR A 246 10.69 6.94 -2.24
N HIS A 247 10.10 6.52 -3.35
CA HIS A 247 10.55 6.92 -4.68
C HIS A 247 10.09 8.35 -5.00
N GLU A 248 11.03 9.25 -5.20
CA GLU A 248 10.81 10.67 -5.47
C GLU A 248 10.35 10.89 -6.94
N ILE A 249 9.24 10.25 -7.33
CA ILE A 249 8.62 10.40 -8.65
C ILE A 249 7.19 10.94 -8.51
N GLU A 250 6.75 11.72 -9.49
CA GLU A 250 5.42 12.35 -9.52
C GLU A 250 4.64 11.83 -10.74
N LEU A 251 4.23 10.56 -10.65
CA LEU A 251 3.43 9.85 -11.67
C LEU A 251 2.01 9.57 -11.18
N SER A 252 1.67 10.01 -9.99
CA SER A 252 0.38 9.94 -9.32
C SER A 252 0.37 11.01 -8.24
N ASP A 253 -0.76 11.25 -7.58
CA ASP A 253 -0.82 12.02 -6.34
C ASP A 253 -0.24 11.25 -5.13
N HIS A 254 0.23 10.03 -5.36
CA HIS A 254 0.99 9.24 -4.41
C HIS A 254 2.39 8.93 -4.95
N ARG A 255 3.36 8.83 -4.05
CA ARG A 255 4.70 8.29 -4.35
C ARG A 255 4.74 6.81 -4.06
N PRO A 256 5.35 6.00 -4.95
CA PRO A 256 5.60 4.60 -4.64
C PRO A 256 6.55 4.45 -3.46
N ILE A 257 6.35 3.41 -2.67
CA ILE A 257 7.30 2.98 -1.64
C ILE A 257 7.70 1.53 -1.88
N SER A 258 8.92 1.18 -1.52
CA SER A 258 9.40 -0.19 -1.57
C SER A 258 10.25 -0.55 -0.36
N ALA A 259 10.30 -1.84 -0.03
CA ALA A 259 11.16 -2.37 1.01
C ALA A 259 11.70 -3.74 0.63
N VAL A 260 12.85 -4.08 1.21
CA VAL A 260 13.47 -5.40 1.12
C VAL A 260 13.41 -6.05 2.50
N PHE A 261 12.98 -7.29 2.54
CA PHE A 261 12.84 -8.10 3.74
C PHE A 261 13.72 -9.35 3.66
N ILE A 262 14.19 -9.81 4.82
CA ILE A 262 14.84 -11.11 5.00
C ILE A 262 13.94 -11.98 5.88
N SER A 263 13.74 -13.24 5.49
CA SER A 263 13.11 -14.23 6.35
C SER A 263 14.15 -14.78 7.34
N ASN A 264 13.86 -14.63 8.62
CA ASN A 264 14.70 -15.10 9.74
C ASN A 264 14.40 -16.56 10.12
N ARG A 265 13.94 -17.38 9.18
CA ARG A 265 13.67 -18.81 9.41
C ARG A 265 14.69 -19.70 8.74
#